data_110d7ddaedb44e2602f1c2fcee31dd1e
#
_entry.id   110d7ddaedb44e2602f1c2fcee31dd1e
#
_cell.length_a   1.000
_cell.length_b   1.000
_cell.length_c   1.000
_cell.angle_alpha   90.00
_cell.angle_beta   90.00
_cell.angle_gamma   90.00
#
_symmetry.space_group_name_H-M   'P 1'
#
loop_
_entity.id
_entity.type
_entity.pdbx_description
1 polymer ?
#
loop_
_entity_poly.entity_id
_entity_poly.type
_entity_poly.pdbx_seq_one_letter_code
_entity_poly.pdbx_strand_id
1 'polypeptide(L)'
;GVLPGYVIEGKDGTIRGKCIKPGMQAEDAATFCGVLQGDWGYSTVFKDDIGKLVLIRLSLTGKLMFWVMILMIPSALIIGILAGMREGSRTDRTLSTFSITTTATPEYVSGVIFIAVFSSTAFGLKWFKGTATKAMEDANFENFFLPVLTIALYGMGYIARMTRASMAEVMTAQYIRTARLKGVSFGNIVVKHALRNALIAPFTVIMLQFPWLLNGVVIVETLFNYKG
;
A
#
# COMPACT_ATOMS: atom_id res chain seq x y z
N GLY A 1 -7.01 8.32 27.29
CA GLY A 1 -6.89 8.69 28.69
C GLY A 1 -7.88 7.97 29.56
N VAL A 2 -7.62 7.91 30.85
CA VAL A 2 -8.55 7.40 31.84
C VAL A 2 -9.45 8.55 32.27
N LEU A 3 -10.76 8.41 32.07
CA LEU A 3 -11.72 9.44 32.47
C LEU A 3 -12.77 8.81 33.38
N PRO A 4 -13.18 9.53 34.47
CA PRO A 4 -14.25 9.02 35.32
C PRO A 4 -15.56 8.95 34.54
N GLY A 5 -16.29 7.84 34.73
CA GLY A 5 -17.63 7.66 34.21
C GLY A 5 -18.63 8.59 34.92
N TYR A 6 -19.63 9.09 34.21
CA TYR A 6 -20.80 9.75 34.79
C TYR A 6 -22.05 9.28 34.06
N VAL A 7 -23.14 9.27 34.77
CA VAL A 7 -24.45 8.88 34.25
C VAL A 7 -25.40 10.04 34.47
N ILE A 8 -26.10 10.44 33.40
CA ILE A 8 -27.16 11.44 33.44
C ILE A 8 -28.45 10.78 32.92
N GLU A 9 -29.49 10.79 33.73
CA GLU A 9 -30.79 10.37 33.31
C GLU A 9 -31.53 11.55 32.68
N GLY A 10 -31.89 11.41 31.41
CA GLY A 10 -32.65 12.43 30.68
C GLY A 10 -34.11 12.43 31.10
N LYS A 11 -34.79 13.59 30.94
CA LYS A 11 -36.22 13.72 31.22
C LYS A 11 -37.12 12.71 30.44
N ASP A 12 -36.57 12.14 29.38
CA ASP A 12 -37.23 11.17 28.48
C ASP A 12 -36.90 9.71 28.84
N GLY A 13 -36.37 9.46 30.03
CA GLY A 13 -35.96 8.13 30.46
C GLY A 13 -34.72 7.60 29.70
N THR A 14 -34.07 8.42 28.86
CA THR A 14 -32.83 8.01 28.14
C THR A 14 -31.65 8.19 29.08
N ILE A 15 -30.90 7.12 29.27
CA ILE A 15 -29.67 7.12 30.04
C ILE A 15 -28.55 7.58 29.11
N ARG A 16 -27.88 8.70 29.47
CA ARG A 16 -26.73 9.23 28.77
C ARG A 16 -25.59 9.37 29.76
N GLY A 17 -24.40 9.08 29.30
CA GLY A 17 -23.24 9.23 30.15
C GLY A 17 -21.95 8.86 29.44
N LYS A 18 -20.86 9.13 30.11
CA LYS A 18 -19.55 8.67 29.70
C LYS A 18 -19.38 7.24 30.22
N CYS A 19 -18.86 6.34 29.42
CA CYS A 19 -18.74 4.91 29.70
C CYS A 19 -20.05 4.12 29.55
N ILE A 20 -21.12 4.72 29.02
CA ILE A 20 -22.36 4.01 28.69
C ILE A 20 -22.46 3.86 27.18
N LYS A 21 -22.71 2.63 26.72
CA LYS A 21 -23.02 2.31 25.32
C LYS A 21 -24.53 2.23 25.15
N PRO A 22 -25.08 2.54 23.97
CA PRO A 22 -26.51 2.39 23.71
C PRO A 22 -27.00 0.97 24.02
N GLY A 23 -28.05 0.86 24.82
CA GLY A 23 -28.62 -0.42 25.28
C GLY A 23 -28.01 -1.00 26.56
N MET A 24 -27.00 -0.33 27.16
CA MET A 24 -26.41 -0.71 28.43
C MET A 24 -27.23 -0.12 29.59
N GLN A 25 -27.44 -0.89 30.64
CA GLN A 25 -28.06 -0.40 31.88
C GLN A 25 -27.09 0.50 32.65
N ALA A 26 -27.64 1.46 33.41
CA ALA A 26 -26.79 2.38 34.21
C ALA A 26 -25.93 1.67 35.24
N GLU A 27 -26.38 0.56 35.75
CA GLU A 27 -25.71 -0.29 36.75
C GLU A 27 -24.48 -1.01 36.18
N ASP A 28 -24.48 -1.28 34.85
CA ASP A 28 -23.37 -1.95 34.15
C ASP A 28 -22.29 -0.96 33.67
N ALA A 29 -22.46 0.34 33.92
CA ALA A 29 -21.53 1.36 33.50
C ALA A 29 -20.20 1.27 34.25
N ALA A 30 -19.08 1.15 33.51
CA ALA A 30 -17.76 1.13 34.10
C ALA A 30 -17.45 2.44 34.81
N THR A 31 -16.86 2.36 36.00
CA THR A 31 -16.45 3.54 36.79
C THR A 31 -15.39 4.38 36.05
N PHE A 32 -14.56 3.73 35.27
CA PHE A 32 -13.55 4.37 34.41
C PHE A 32 -13.58 3.75 33.02
N CYS A 33 -13.48 4.59 31.99
CA CYS A 33 -13.38 4.12 30.61
C CYS A 33 -12.35 4.93 29.83
N GLY A 34 -11.90 4.39 28.73
CA GLY A 34 -10.98 5.04 27.81
C GLY A 34 -10.00 4.05 27.17
N VAL A 35 -9.20 4.54 26.24
CA VAL A 35 -8.30 3.72 25.43
C VAL A 35 -7.34 2.89 26.29
N LEU A 36 -6.90 3.39 27.46
CA LEU A 36 -6.01 2.65 28.36
C LEU A 36 -6.69 1.47 29.06
N GLN A 37 -8.02 1.46 29.14
CA GLN A 37 -8.83 0.34 29.63
C GLN A 37 -9.34 -0.58 28.50
N GLY A 38 -8.87 -0.33 27.26
CA GLY A 38 -9.34 -1.06 26.08
C GLY A 38 -10.71 -0.62 25.55
N ASP A 39 -11.30 0.43 26.15
CA ASP A 39 -12.56 0.99 25.67
C ASP A 39 -12.32 2.18 24.74
N TRP A 40 -12.51 1.94 23.45
CA TRP A 40 -12.35 2.92 22.39
C TRP A 40 -13.56 3.84 22.22
N GLY A 41 -14.64 3.53 22.95
CA GLY A 41 -15.92 4.23 22.87
C GLY A 41 -16.84 3.69 21.78
N TYR A 42 -17.97 4.38 21.64
CA TYR A 42 -19.03 4.02 20.70
C TYR A 42 -19.21 5.10 19.63
N SER A 43 -19.32 4.72 18.37
CA SER A 43 -19.56 5.65 17.26
C SER A 43 -21.05 5.92 17.10
N THR A 44 -21.48 7.17 17.27
CA THR A 44 -22.86 7.59 17.03
C THR A 44 -23.23 7.59 15.55
N VAL A 45 -22.24 7.72 14.65
CA VAL A 45 -22.43 7.73 13.20
C VAL A 45 -22.61 6.32 12.66
N PHE A 46 -21.74 5.39 13.07
CA PHE A 46 -21.78 4.00 12.60
C PHE A 46 -22.61 3.09 13.49
N LYS A 47 -23.04 3.58 14.66
CA LYS A 47 -23.83 2.84 15.67
C LYS A 47 -23.17 1.51 16.06
N ASP A 48 -21.86 1.48 16.20
CA ASP A 48 -21.07 0.31 16.58
C ASP A 48 -19.86 0.72 17.45
N ASP A 49 -19.21 -0.25 18.06
CA ASP A 49 -18.02 -0.05 18.89
C ASP A 49 -16.83 0.42 18.02
N ILE A 50 -16.16 1.49 18.44
CA ILE A 50 -15.04 2.08 17.68
C ILE A 50 -13.89 1.08 17.57
N GLY A 51 -13.59 0.32 18.62
CA GLY A 51 -12.52 -0.68 18.60
C GLY A 51 -12.73 -1.72 17.49
N LYS A 52 -13.97 -2.23 17.39
CA LYS A 52 -14.36 -3.18 16.33
C LYS A 52 -14.25 -2.55 14.93
N LEU A 53 -14.76 -1.31 14.77
CA LEU A 53 -14.68 -0.59 13.49
C LEU A 53 -13.24 -0.38 13.06
N VAL A 54 -12.37 0.08 13.96
CA VAL A 54 -10.95 0.31 13.67
C VAL A 54 -10.26 -0.98 13.24
N LEU A 55 -10.50 -2.11 13.95
CA LEU A 55 -9.90 -3.39 13.58
C LEU A 55 -10.35 -3.87 12.20
N ILE A 56 -11.64 -3.74 11.89
CA ILE A 56 -12.16 -4.11 10.56
C ILE A 56 -11.51 -3.25 9.48
N ARG A 57 -11.49 -1.91 9.66
CA ARG A 57 -10.90 -0.99 8.69
C ARG A 57 -9.41 -1.23 8.50
N LEU A 58 -8.68 -1.38 9.61
CA LEU A 58 -7.25 -1.66 9.58
C LEU A 58 -6.94 -2.99 8.87
N SER A 59 -7.76 -4.02 9.06
CA SER A 59 -7.59 -5.30 8.38
C SER A 59 -7.83 -5.20 6.88
N LEU A 60 -8.80 -4.40 6.44
CA LEU A 60 -9.07 -4.16 5.02
C LEU A 60 -7.92 -3.38 4.36
N THR A 61 -7.49 -2.27 4.97
CA THR A 61 -6.32 -1.52 4.49
C THR A 61 -5.06 -2.38 4.50
N GLY A 62 -4.84 -3.17 5.55
CA GLY A 62 -3.72 -4.11 5.63
C GLY A 62 -3.72 -5.16 4.51
N LYS A 63 -4.90 -5.68 4.17
CA LYS A 63 -5.07 -6.61 3.04
C LYS A 63 -4.70 -5.94 1.70
N LEU A 64 -5.15 -4.70 1.49
CA LEU A 64 -4.81 -3.93 0.29
C LEU A 64 -3.29 -3.68 0.22
N MET A 65 -2.69 -3.18 1.30
CA MET A 65 -1.25 -2.92 1.37
C MET A 65 -0.42 -4.17 1.13
N PHE A 66 -0.82 -5.31 1.67
CA PHE A 66 -0.13 -6.59 1.48
C PHE A 66 -0.03 -6.96 -0.02
N TRP A 67 -1.13 -6.90 -0.75
CA TRP A 67 -1.14 -7.21 -2.19
C TRP A 67 -0.40 -6.17 -3.03
N VAL A 68 -0.49 -4.90 -2.64
CA VAL A 68 0.30 -3.82 -3.23
C VAL A 68 1.79 -4.12 -3.11
N MET A 69 2.27 -4.50 -1.93
CA MET A 69 3.68 -4.81 -1.69
C MET A 69 4.16 -6.03 -2.48
N ILE A 70 3.32 -7.09 -2.56
CA ILE A 70 3.62 -8.29 -3.36
C ILE A 70 3.76 -7.95 -4.85
N LEU A 71 2.96 -7.04 -5.38
CA LEU A 71 3.07 -6.62 -6.77
C LEU A 71 4.21 -5.63 -6.98
N MET A 72 4.32 -4.63 -6.12
CA MET A 72 5.22 -3.47 -6.25
C MET A 72 6.69 -3.87 -6.11
N ILE A 73 7.04 -4.59 -5.03
CA ILE A 73 8.45 -4.84 -4.69
C ILE A 73 9.14 -5.72 -5.74
N PRO A 74 8.63 -6.93 -6.09
CA PRO A 74 9.29 -7.76 -7.08
C PRO A 74 9.37 -7.10 -8.45
N SER A 75 8.28 -6.44 -8.89
CA SER A 75 8.25 -5.75 -10.18
C SER A 75 9.26 -4.62 -10.25
N ALA A 76 9.35 -3.80 -9.21
CA ALA A 76 10.30 -2.71 -9.11
C ALA A 76 11.76 -3.19 -9.13
N LEU A 77 12.06 -4.24 -8.37
CA LEU A 77 13.41 -4.82 -8.35
C LEU A 77 13.78 -5.40 -9.71
N ILE A 78 12.88 -6.15 -10.36
CA ILE A 78 13.12 -6.71 -11.69
C ILE A 78 13.38 -5.59 -12.70
N ILE A 79 12.53 -4.56 -12.75
CA ILE A 79 12.68 -3.41 -13.65
C ILE A 79 14.00 -2.70 -13.40
N GLY A 80 14.33 -2.39 -12.13
CA GLY A 80 15.55 -1.67 -11.77
C GLY A 80 16.82 -2.48 -12.06
N ILE A 81 16.84 -3.78 -11.78
CA ILE A 81 17.96 -4.66 -12.08
C ILE A 81 18.19 -4.76 -13.59
N LEU A 82 17.13 -5.01 -14.37
CA LEU A 82 17.21 -5.11 -15.81
C LEU A 82 17.69 -3.81 -16.47
N ALA A 83 17.26 -2.67 -15.96
CA ALA A 83 17.72 -1.36 -16.41
C ALA A 83 19.18 -1.11 -16.02
N GLY A 84 19.55 -1.31 -14.74
CA GLY A 84 20.85 -0.97 -14.20
C GLY A 84 22.00 -1.90 -14.61
N MET A 85 21.74 -3.18 -14.91
CA MET A 85 22.79 -4.13 -15.28
C MET A 85 23.46 -3.80 -16.64
N ARG A 86 22.80 -3.02 -17.50
CA ARG A 86 23.33 -2.58 -18.81
C ARG A 86 22.98 -1.10 -19.03
N GLU A 87 23.61 -0.24 -18.27
CA GLU A 87 23.41 1.20 -18.34
C GLU A 87 23.62 1.74 -19.76
N GLY A 88 22.76 2.67 -20.20
CA GLY A 88 22.79 3.27 -21.53
C GLY A 88 22.18 2.41 -22.66
N SER A 89 21.79 1.16 -22.37
CA SER A 89 21.15 0.27 -23.35
C SER A 89 19.72 0.73 -23.71
N ARG A 90 19.16 0.19 -24.78
CA ARG A 90 17.75 0.44 -25.15
C ARG A 90 16.80 -0.03 -24.03
N THR A 91 17.09 -1.16 -23.40
CA THR A 91 16.33 -1.69 -22.25
C THR A 91 16.36 -0.70 -21.09
N ASP A 92 17.53 -0.18 -20.75
CA ASP A 92 17.66 0.83 -19.70
C ASP A 92 16.80 2.06 -19.99
N ARG A 93 16.92 2.62 -21.19
CA ARG A 93 16.15 3.81 -21.59
C ARG A 93 14.65 3.58 -21.51
N THR A 94 14.16 2.46 -22.02
CA THR A 94 12.72 2.13 -22.03
C THR A 94 12.19 1.96 -20.61
N LEU A 95 12.86 1.16 -19.78
CA LEU A 95 12.44 0.89 -18.41
C LEU A 95 12.57 2.13 -17.51
N SER A 96 13.60 2.95 -17.72
CA SER A 96 13.76 4.23 -17.01
C SER A 96 12.67 5.23 -17.40
N THR A 97 12.34 5.35 -18.69
CA THR A 97 11.23 6.21 -19.15
C THR A 97 9.91 5.73 -18.53
N PHE A 98 9.64 4.43 -18.54
CA PHE A 98 8.46 3.86 -17.87
C PHE A 98 8.43 4.25 -16.39
N SER A 99 9.53 4.05 -15.65
CA SER A 99 9.62 4.36 -14.23
C SER A 99 9.44 5.86 -13.93
N ILE A 100 9.94 6.74 -14.80
CA ILE A 100 9.75 8.20 -14.69
C ILE A 100 8.28 8.55 -14.93
N THR A 101 7.68 8.01 -15.97
CA THR A 101 6.27 8.28 -16.31
C THR A 101 5.33 7.86 -15.19
N THR A 102 5.54 6.68 -14.60
CA THR A 102 4.71 6.19 -13.49
C THR A 102 4.82 7.06 -12.25
N THR A 103 6.00 7.57 -11.93
CA THR A 103 6.19 8.46 -10.77
C THR A 103 5.80 9.92 -11.02
N ALA A 104 5.81 10.36 -12.28
CA ALA A 104 5.35 11.71 -12.64
C ALA A 104 3.82 11.83 -12.66
N THR A 105 3.12 10.70 -12.79
CA THR A 105 1.65 10.67 -12.82
C THR A 105 1.11 10.47 -11.40
N PRO A 106 0.28 11.41 -10.88
CA PRO A 106 -0.37 11.23 -9.59
C PRO A 106 -1.21 9.95 -9.54
N GLU A 107 -1.23 9.27 -8.39
CA GLU A 107 -1.92 7.98 -8.22
C GLU A 107 -3.38 8.00 -8.63
N TYR A 108 -4.12 9.04 -8.22
CA TYR A 108 -5.54 9.17 -8.54
C TYR A 108 -5.78 9.33 -10.05
N VAL A 109 -4.85 9.97 -10.77
CA VAL A 109 -4.93 10.10 -12.24
C VAL A 109 -4.77 8.74 -12.91
N SER A 110 -3.78 7.97 -12.47
CA SER A 110 -3.59 6.59 -12.94
C SER A 110 -4.82 5.73 -12.65
N GLY A 111 -5.41 5.86 -11.46
CA GLY A 111 -6.62 5.15 -11.08
C GLY A 111 -7.82 5.48 -11.96
N VAL A 112 -8.06 6.77 -12.23
CA VAL A 112 -9.14 7.22 -13.12
C VAL A 112 -8.93 6.68 -14.55
N ILE A 113 -7.69 6.74 -15.07
CA ILE A 113 -7.36 6.19 -16.39
C ILE A 113 -7.63 4.68 -16.42
N PHE A 114 -7.23 3.93 -15.40
CA PHE A 114 -7.45 2.49 -15.34
C PHE A 114 -8.94 2.14 -15.27
N ILE A 115 -9.73 2.87 -14.49
CA ILE A 115 -11.19 2.70 -14.47
C ILE A 115 -11.77 2.98 -15.86
N ALA A 116 -11.38 4.08 -16.49
CA ALA A 116 -11.88 4.47 -17.81
C ALA A 116 -11.55 3.44 -18.90
N VAL A 117 -10.32 2.90 -18.88
CA VAL A 117 -9.85 1.97 -19.91
C VAL A 117 -10.34 0.54 -19.64
N PHE A 118 -10.21 0.04 -18.42
CA PHE A 118 -10.39 -1.39 -18.10
C PHE A 118 -11.75 -1.75 -17.49
N SER A 119 -12.54 -0.75 -17.06
CA SER A 119 -13.86 -0.98 -16.46
C SER A 119 -15.00 -0.40 -17.29
N SER A 120 -14.72 0.53 -18.21
CA SER A 120 -15.73 1.19 -19.03
C SER A 120 -16.02 0.42 -20.32
N THR A 121 -17.29 0.43 -20.74
CA THR A 121 -17.69 -0.06 -22.06
C THR A 121 -17.25 0.86 -23.20
N ALA A 122 -16.84 2.09 -22.91
CA ALA A 122 -16.42 3.07 -23.91
C ALA A 122 -15.20 2.61 -24.73
N PHE A 123 -14.27 1.87 -24.11
CA PHE A 123 -13.09 1.32 -24.77
C PHE A 123 -13.20 -0.19 -25.05
N GLY A 124 -14.34 -0.82 -24.73
CA GLY A 124 -14.57 -2.23 -24.98
C GLY A 124 -13.83 -3.21 -24.06
N LEU A 125 -13.01 -2.70 -23.14
CA LEU A 125 -12.18 -3.50 -22.23
C LEU A 125 -12.85 -3.63 -20.85
N LYS A 126 -13.89 -4.44 -20.75
CA LYS A 126 -14.61 -4.68 -19.49
C LYS A 126 -13.99 -5.86 -18.73
N TRP A 127 -12.68 -5.77 -18.46
CA TRP A 127 -11.94 -6.86 -17.80
C TRP A 127 -12.01 -6.81 -16.28
N PHE A 128 -12.15 -5.61 -15.71
CA PHE A 128 -12.12 -5.38 -14.28
C PHE A 128 -13.29 -4.53 -13.81
N LYS A 129 -13.62 -4.62 -12.53
CA LYS A 129 -14.63 -3.76 -11.92
C LYS A 129 -14.02 -2.43 -11.50
N GLY A 130 -14.68 -1.32 -11.79
CA GLY A 130 -14.24 0.03 -11.44
C GLY A 130 -14.45 0.38 -9.96
N THR A 131 -15.08 -0.51 -9.18
CA THR A 131 -15.31 -0.35 -7.75
C THR A 131 -14.88 -1.60 -7.01
N ALA A 132 -14.26 -1.42 -5.84
CA ALA A 132 -13.77 -2.50 -5.00
C ALA A 132 -14.68 -2.77 -3.78
N THR A 133 -15.93 -2.31 -3.80
CA THR A 133 -16.89 -2.50 -2.68
C THR A 133 -17.07 -3.97 -2.34
N LYS A 134 -17.20 -4.84 -3.34
CA LYS A 134 -17.32 -6.29 -3.13
C LYS A 134 -16.03 -6.95 -2.63
N ALA A 135 -14.87 -6.33 -2.86
CA ALA A 135 -13.59 -6.84 -2.40
C ALA A 135 -13.41 -6.75 -0.87
N MET A 136 -14.26 -6.01 -0.18
CA MET A 136 -14.28 -5.97 1.27
C MET A 136 -14.78 -7.31 1.87
N GLU A 137 -15.72 -7.96 1.20
CA GLU A 137 -16.27 -9.27 1.61
C GLU A 137 -15.50 -10.41 0.93
N ASP A 138 -15.42 -10.35 -0.39
CA ASP A 138 -14.74 -11.35 -1.24
C ASP A 138 -13.84 -10.67 -2.27
N ALA A 139 -12.53 -10.64 -1.97
CA ALA A 139 -11.53 -10.07 -2.87
C ALA A 139 -11.13 -11.07 -3.93
N ASN A 140 -11.52 -10.79 -5.17
CA ASN A 140 -11.12 -11.55 -6.34
C ASN A 140 -10.32 -10.67 -7.31
N PHE A 141 -9.66 -11.33 -8.28
CA PHE A 141 -8.81 -10.64 -9.24
C PHE A 141 -9.55 -9.54 -10.01
N GLU A 142 -10.82 -9.74 -10.34
CA GLU A 142 -11.61 -8.77 -11.11
C GLU A 142 -11.95 -7.49 -10.35
N ASN A 143 -12.14 -7.57 -9.03
CA ASN A 143 -12.62 -6.44 -8.22
C ASN A 143 -11.52 -5.79 -7.38
N PHE A 144 -10.35 -6.42 -7.26
CA PHE A 144 -9.29 -5.96 -6.37
C PHE A 144 -7.99 -5.59 -7.10
N PHE A 145 -7.81 -6.04 -8.35
CA PHE A 145 -6.58 -5.81 -9.10
C PHE A 145 -6.33 -4.33 -9.44
N LEU A 146 -7.34 -3.58 -9.87
CA LEU A 146 -7.17 -2.18 -10.24
C LEU A 146 -6.71 -1.28 -9.08
N PRO A 147 -7.31 -1.33 -7.89
CA PRO A 147 -6.79 -0.60 -6.72
C PRO A 147 -5.35 -0.96 -6.39
N VAL A 148 -5.03 -2.26 -6.37
CA VAL A 148 -3.66 -2.74 -6.11
C VAL A 148 -2.67 -2.23 -7.15
N LEU A 149 -3.01 -2.33 -8.44
CA LEU A 149 -2.16 -1.85 -9.53
C LEU A 149 -1.93 -0.34 -9.47
N THR A 150 -2.99 0.43 -9.17
CA THR A 150 -2.94 1.90 -9.10
C THR A 150 -1.91 2.38 -8.09
N ILE A 151 -1.93 1.83 -6.88
CA ILE A 151 -0.97 2.18 -5.82
C ILE A 151 0.42 1.63 -6.14
N ALA A 152 0.49 0.35 -6.57
CA ALA A 152 1.75 -0.32 -6.84
C ALA A 152 2.56 0.37 -7.94
N LEU A 153 1.90 0.93 -8.95
CA LEU A 153 2.56 1.53 -10.11
C LEU A 153 3.44 2.73 -9.74
N TYR A 154 2.95 3.60 -8.87
CA TYR A 154 3.71 4.77 -8.41
C TYR A 154 4.94 4.34 -7.60
N GLY A 155 4.75 3.52 -6.57
CA GLY A 155 5.86 3.03 -5.73
C GLY A 155 6.86 2.17 -6.50
N MET A 156 6.39 1.38 -7.47
CA MET A 156 7.21 0.57 -8.35
C MET A 156 8.20 1.44 -9.14
N GLY A 157 7.74 2.54 -9.74
CA GLY A 157 8.62 3.44 -10.49
C GLY A 157 9.69 4.08 -9.62
N TYR A 158 9.37 4.45 -8.39
CA TYR A 158 10.32 5.03 -7.44
C TYR A 158 11.40 4.03 -7.02
N ILE A 159 10.99 2.84 -6.57
CA ILE A 159 11.92 1.77 -6.15
C ILE A 159 12.77 1.30 -7.35
N ALA A 160 12.18 1.17 -8.54
CA ALA A 160 12.90 0.74 -9.74
C ALA A 160 14.03 1.71 -10.11
N ARG A 161 13.80 3.03 -10.01
CA ARG A 161 14.86 4.03 -10.27
C ARG A 161 16.02 3.93 -9.27
N MET A 162 15.71 3.76 -7.98
CA MET A 162 16.74 3.58 -6.96
C MET A 162 17.51 2.28 -7.16
N THR A 163 16.80 1.19 -7.51
CA THR A 163 17.43 -0.09 -7.83
C THR A 163 18.33 0.01 -9.07
N ARG A 164 17.85 0.70 -10.10
CA ARG A 164 18.63 0.97 -11.32
C ARG A 164 19.92 1.73 -11.01
N ALA A 165 19.83 2.81 -10.23
CA ALA A 165 20.99 3.63 -9.86
C ALA A 165 22.03 2.82 -9.07
N SER A 166 21.59 2.10 -8.03
CA SER A 166 22.46 1.25 -7.22
C SER A 166 23.08 0.11 -8.04
N MET A 167 22.31 -0.51 -8.94
CA MET A 167 22.80 -1.58 -9.80
C MET A 167 23.86 -1.06 -10.80
N ALA A 168 23.65 0.10 -11.42
CA ALA A 168 24.59 0.71 -12.34
C ALA A 168 25.92 1.05 -11.65
N GLU A 169 25.85 1.64 -10.45
CA GLU A 169 27.02 1.92 -9.62
C GLU A 169 27.83 0.66 -9.31
N VAL A 170 27.15 -0.38 -8.82
CA VAL A 170 27.78 -1.66 -8.48
C VAL A 170 28.43 -2.31 -9.71
N MET A 171 27.80 -2.25 -10.88
CA MET A 171 28.32 -2.86 -12.12
C MET A 171 29.62 -2.22 -12.62
N THR A 172 29.96 -1.01 -12.14
CA THR A 172 31.25 -0.32 -12.43
C THR A 172 32.32 -0.59 -11.38
N ALA A 173 32.00 -1.24 -10.28
CA ALA A 173 32.92 -1.49 -9.16
C ALA A 173 34.12 -2.37 -9.57
N GLN A 174 35.27 -2.15 -8.92
CA GLN A 174 36.53 -2.86 -9.20
C GLN A 174 36.44 -4.38 -9.11
N TYR A 175 35.70 -4.90 -8.12
CA TYR A 175 35.52 -6.34 -7.94
C TYR A 175 34.72 -6.98 -9.08
N ILE A 176 33.78 -6.26 -9.67
CA ILE A 176 33.05 -6.69 -10.87
C ILE A 176 33.97 -6.76 -12.08
N ARG A 177 34.86 -5.74 -12.24
CA ARG A 177 35.89 -5.75 -13.28
C ARG A 177 36.82 -6.95 -13.12
N THR A 178 37.27 -7.22 -11.90
CA THR A 178 38.11 -8.38 -11.60
C THR A 178 37.40 -9.71 -11.93
N ALA A 179 36.13 -9.84 -11.60
CA ALA A 179 35.34 -11.04 -11.94
C ALA A 179 35.25 -11.23 -13.46
N ARG A 180 35.05 -10.17 -14.22
CA ARG A 180 35.06 -10.22 -15.72
C ARG A 180 36.41 -10.68 -16.26
N LEU A 181 37.50 -10.16 -15.74
CA LEU A 181 38.88 -10.54 -16.16
C LEU A 181 39.19 -12.01 -15.84
N LYS A 182 38.58 -12.59 -14.79
CA LYS A 182 38.66 -13.99 -14.44
C LYS A 182 37.73 -14.91 -15.29
N GLY A 183 37.05 -14.36 -16.29
CA GLY A 183 36.17 -15.13 -17.18
C GLY A 183 34.82 -15.55 -16.58
N VAL A 184 34.39 -14.93 -15.46
CA VAL A 184 33.07 -15.25 -14.89
C VAL A 184 31.98 -14.78 -15.85
N SER A 185 31.00 -15.63 -16.11
CA SER A 185 29.88 -15.32 -17.00
C SER A 185 29.05 -14.14 -16.49
N PHE A 186 28.49 -13.32 -17.40
CA PHE A 186 27.73 -12.11 -17.05
C PHE A 186 26.58 -12.40 -16.08
N GLY A 187 25.80 -13.48 -16.28
CA GLY A 187 24.72 -13.87 -15.38
C GLY A 187 25.21 -14.16 -13.96
N ASN A 188 26.33 -14.87 -13.82
CA ASN A 188 26.94 -15.15 -12.52
C ASN A 188 27.49 -13.86 -11.86
N ILE A 189 28.03 -12.93 -12.64
CA ILE A 189 28.45 -11.63 -12.14
C ILE A 189 27.25 -10.90 -11.55
N VAL A 190 26.15 -10.79 -12.29
CA VAL A 190 24.92 -10.13 -11.82
C VAL A 190 24.40 -10.79 -10.56
N VAL A 191 24.12 -12.08 -10.59
CA VAL A 191 23.41 -12.78 -9.52
C VAL A 191 24.30 -12.95 -8.27
N LYS A 192 25.55 -13.37 -8.41
CA LYS A 192 26.39 -13.72 -7.27
C LYS A 192 27.23 -12.57 -6.73
N HIS A 193 27.59 -11.60 -7.58
CA HIS A 193 28.52 -10.53 -7.20
C HIS A 193 27.84 -9.15 -7.11
N ALA A 194 26.94 -8.80 -8.04
CA ALA A 194 26.37 -7.48 -8.09
C ALA A 194 25.11 -7.34 -7.20
N LEU A 195 24.15 -8.24 -7.30
CA LEU A 195 22.85 -8.13 -6.62
C LEU A 195 22.99 -7.99 -5.10
N ARG A 196 23.89 -8.74 -4.49
CA ARG A 196 24.08 -8.72 -3.03
C ARG A 196 24.34 -7.31 -2.50
N ASN A 197 25.13 -6.51 -3.22
CA ASN A 197 25.48 -5.16 -2.82
C ASN A 197 24.48 -4.13 -3.38
N ALA A 198 23.98 -4.35 -4.58
CA ALA A 198 23.05 -3.44 -5.24
C ALA A 198 21.67 -3.37 -4.57
N LEU A 199 21.26 -4.41 -3.84
CA LEU A 199 19.95 -4.43 -3.18
C LEU A 199 19.91 -3.72 -1.81
N ILE A 200 21.05 -3.30 -1.26
CA ILE A 200 21.12 -2.63 0.05
C ILE A 200 20.33 -1.31 0.02
N ALA A 201 20.62 -0.43 -0.94
CA ALA A 201 19.94 0.86 -1.05
C ALA A 201 18.45 0.72 -1.39
N PRO A 202 18.03 -0.09 -2.38
CA PRO A 202 16.61 -0.37 -2.62
C PRO A 202 15.86 -0.90 -1.41
N PHE A 203 16.47 -1.76 -0.60
CA PHE A 203 15.85 -2.29 0.61
C PHE A 203 15.48 -1.18 1.61
N THR A 204 16.38 -0.24 1.82
CA THR A 204 16.12 0.93 2.67
C THR A 204 14.93 1.75 2.13
N VAL A 205 14.87 1.97 0.82
CA VAL A 205 13.78 2.69 0.18
C VAL A 205 12.44 1.95 0.33
N ILE A 206 12.44 0.62 0.18
CA ILE A 206 11.25 -0.22 0.40
C ILE A 206 10.72 -0.05 1.82
N MET A 207 11.59 -0.02 2.84
CA MET A 207 11.18 0.21 4.22
C MET A 207 10.53 1.60 4.42
N LEU A 208 11.04 2.63 3.73
CA LEU A 208 10.48 3.98 3.77
C LEU A 208 9.14 4.11 3.03
N GLN A 209 8.80 3.18 2.16
CA GLN A 209 7.51 3.19 1.47
C GLN A 209 6.32 2.82 2.37
N PHE A 210 6.55 2.14 3.48
CA PHE A 210 5.48 1.75 4.41
C PHE A 210 4.66 2.95 4.94
N PRO A 211 5.28 3.98 5.55
CA PRO A 211 4.56 5.16 6.01
C PRO A 211 3.89 5.94 4.87
N TRP A 212 4.52 5.96 3.69
CA TRP A 212 3.96 6.62 2.53
C TRP A 212 2.70 5.90 2.02
N LEU A 213 2.71 4.56 1.97
CA LEU A 213 1.54 3.77 1.58
C LEU A 213 0.33 4.04 2.46
N LEU A 214 0.52 4.24 3.77
CA LEU A 214 -0.59 4.57 4.69
C LEU A 214 -1.32 5.85 4.31
N ASN A 215 -0.63 6.84 3.75
CA ASN A 215 -1.24 8.08 3.29
C ASN A 215 -1.85 7.95 1.88
N GLY A 216 -1.14 7.30 0.95
CA GLY A 216 -1.57 7.15 -0.44
C GLY A 216 -2.77 6.22 -0.60
N VAL A 217 -2.85 5.19 0.22
CA VAL A 217 -3.97 4.22 0.21
C VAL A 217 -5.32 4.89 0.38
N VAL A 218 -5.45 5.92 1.24
CA VAL A 218 -6.72 6.62 1.51
C VAL A 218 -7.33 7.22 0.24
N ILE A 219 -6.51 7.79 -0.63
CA ILE A 219 -6.97 8.39 -1.90
C ILE A 219 -7.55 7.31 -2.81
N VAL A 220 -6.84 6.20 -2.94
CA VAL A 220 -7.27 5.09 -3.81
C VAL A 220 -8.45 4.32 -3.21
N GLU A 221 -8.51 4.15 -1.91
CA GLU A 221 -9.66 3.59 -1.21
C GLU A 221 -10.94 4.40 -1.49
N THR A 222 -10.81 5.73 -1.46
CA THR A 222 -11.92 6.62 -1.78
C THR A 222 -12.32 6.50 -3.26
N LEU A 223 -11.34 6.49 -4.17
CA LEU A 223 -11.58 6.41 -5.61
C LEU A 223 -12.29 5.12 -6.01
N PHE A 224 -11.88 3.99 -5.46
CA PHE A 224 -12.46 2.67 -5.75
C PHE A 224 -13.60 2.28 -4.81
N ASN A 225 -14.01 3.19 -3.90
CA ASN A 225 -15.03 2.94 -2.87
C ASN A 225 -14.73 1.69 -2.02
N TYR A 226 -13.45 1.54 -1.69
CA TYR A 226 -12.96 0.51 -0.76
C TYR A 226 -12.81 1.13 0.61
N LYS A 227 -13.67 0.77 1.54
CA LYS A 227 -13.75 1.41 2.87
C LYS A 227 -12.81 0.73 3.86
N GLY A 228 -11.51 0.94 3.71
CA GLY A 228 -10.49 0.54 4.68
C GLY A 228 -10.37 1.49 5.88
#